data_fa8645f5a68234558601742c11dda65a
#
_entry.id   fa8645f5a68234558601742c11dda65a
#
_cell.length_a   1.000
_cell.length_b   1.000
_cell.length_c   1.000
_cell.angle_alpha   90.00
_cell.angle_beta   90.00
_cell.angle_gamma   90.00
#
_symmetry.space_group_name_H-M   'P 1'
#
loop_
_entity.id
_entity.type
_entity.pdbx_description
1 polymer ?
#
loop_
_entity_poly.entity_id
_entity_poly.type
_entity_poly.pdbx_seq_one_letter_code
_entity_poly.pdbx_strand_id
1 'polypeptide(L)'
;PSSDRTSSSSGGSDSGSGSGSGSGSSSGSGSGSSSGSGSGSGSGSSSGSGSGSSNGSGSGSSSSNGSSSGGGYVADLAGGTVHVESNKIGFGPRDGNGDPTVAITYTIVNNGNENKLPPFVLPLPGQNGTFLKSAVFDTNNEPSDYDPLNAIKSVKPGETRTITNYYKLQNEKDPVVLHGEDLDDPSNKLKDYIWNPS
;
A
#
# COMPACT_ATOMS: atom_id res chain seq x y z
N PRO A 1 -57.75 -40.77 9.86
CA PRO A 1 -57.45 -41.69 8.78
C PRO A 1 -56.06 -41.43 8.26
N SER A 2 -55.38 -42.50 8.27
CA SER A 2 -54.09 -42.86 7.80
C SER A 2 -53.79 -42.52 6.32
N SER A 3 -52.55 -42.30 5.98
CA SER A 3 -51.87 -43.10 4.98
C SER A 3 -50.40 -42.71 4.87
N ASP A 4 -49.57 -43.65 5.25
CA ASP A 4 -48.19 -43.84 4.83
C ASP A 4 -48.02 -43.76 3.33
N ARG A 5 -46.83 -43.34 2.87
CA ARG A 5 -46.04 -44.07 1.86
C ARG A 5 -44.60 -43.54 1.78
N THR A 6 -43.72 -44.40 2.22
CA THR A 6 -42.32 -44.59 1.85
C THR A 6 -42.09 -44.62 0.35
N SER A 7 -40.96 -44.09 -0.11
CA SER A 7 -40.17 -44.69 -1.20
C SER A 7 -38.74 -44.12 -1.22
N SER A 8 -37.83 -45.02 -1.00
CA SER A 8 -36.36 -45.01 -1.16
C SER A 8 -35.95 -45.14 -2.63
N SER A 9 -34.81 -44.55 -2.99
CA SER A 9 -33.82 -45.06 -3.95
C SER A 9 -32.63 -44.10 -3.97
N SER A 10 -31.47 -44.38 -3.41
CA SER A 10 -30.36 -45.22 -3.92
C SER A 10 -29.71 -44.70 -5.21
N GLY A 11 -28.42 -44.34 -5.07
CA GLY A 11 -27.40 -44.69 -6.04
C GLY A 11 -26.75 -43.54 -6.78
N GLY A 12 -25.42 -43.48 -6.70
CA GLY A 12 -24.60 -42.71 -7.64
C GLY A 12 -23.27 -42.30 -7.07
N SER A 13 -22.40 -43.25 -6.80
CA SER A 13 -20.96 -43.01 -6.62
C SER A 13 -20.32 -42.87 -7.98
N ASP A 14 -19.60 -41.78 -8.24
CA ASP A 14 -18.66 -41.74 -9.35
C ASP A 14 -17.35 -41.12 -8.87
N SER A 15 -16.39 -42.03 -8.77
CA SER A 15 -14.98 -41.78 -8.48
C SER A 15 -14.25 -41.47 -9.79
N GLY A 16 -13.82 -40.25 -10.01
CA GLY A 16 -12.96 -39.88 -11.14
C GLY A 16 -11.55 -39.57 -10.66
N SER A 17 -10.68 -40.56 -10.62
CA SER A 17 -9.23 -40.38 -10.43
C SER A 17 -8.61 -39.99 -11.76
N GLY A 18 -8.10 -38.71 -11.84
CA GLY A 18 -7.31 -38.24 -12.96
C GLY A 18 -5.89 -37.89 -12.51
N SER A 19 -4.98 -38.85 -12.59
CA SER A 19 -3.54 -38.61 -12.42
C SER A 19 -2.96 -38.09 -13.71
N GLY A 20 -2.53 -36.83 -13.72
CA GLY A 20 -1.77 -36.22 -14.81
C GLY A 20 -0.37 -35.81 -14.35
N SER A 21 0.59 -36.72 -14.52
CA SER A 21 2.02 -36.41 -14.35
C SER A 21 2.54 -35.74 -15.62
N GLY A 22 2.92 -34.48 -15.54
CA GLY A 22 3.60 -33.75 -16.58
C GLY A 22 4.96 -33.25 -16.09
N SER A 23 5.99 -34.06 -16.33
CA SER A 23 7.39 -33.65 -16.14
C SER A 23 7.86 -32.88 -17.36
N GLY A 24 8.12 -31.59 -17.19
CA GLY A 24 8.75 -30.74 -18.22
C GLY A 24 10.02 -30.12 -17.66
N SER A 25 11.16 -30.79 -17.88
CA SER A 25 12.48 -30.23 -17.65
C SER A 25 12.91 -29.45 -18.88
N SER A 26 13.19 -28.15 -18.74
CA SER A 26 13.97 -27.39 -19.72
C SER A 26 14.99 -26.55 -18.99
N SER A 27 16.22 -27.04 -19.01
CA SER A 27 17.46 -26.37 -18.65
C SER A 27 17.84 -25.39 -19.77
N GLY A 28 17.83 -24.11 -19.49
CA GLY A 28 18.37 -23.05 -20.36
C GLY A 28 19.52 -22.33 -19.67
N SER A 29 20.76 -22.74 -19.94
CA SER A 29 21.97 -22.06 -19.54
C SER A 29 22.23 -20.91 -20.51
N GLY A 30 22.12 -19.67 -20.06
CA GLY A 30 22.54 -18.49 -20.82
C GLY A 30 23.59 -17.71 -20.04
N SER A 31 24.85 -17.98 -20.30
CA SER A 31 25.98 -17.18 -19.81
C SER A 31 26.15 -15.95 -20.73
N GLY A 32 25.89 -14.76 -20.19
CA GLY A 32 26.18 -13.49 -20.84
C GLY A 32 27.05 -12.63 -19.95
N SER A 33 28.37 -12.72 -20.15
CA SER A 33 29.33 -11.80 -19.56
C SER A 33 29.48 -10.58 -20.46
N SER A 34 29.18 -9.38 -19.94
CA SER A 34 29.60 -8.12 -20.54
C SER A 34 30.18 -7.21 -19.46
N SER A 35 31.51 -7.19 -19.43
CA SER A 35 32.32 -6.25 -18.67
C SER A 35 32.33 -4.89 -19.40
N GLY A 36 31.80 -3.85 -18.79
CA GLY A 36 31.90 -2.47 -19.22
C GLY A 36 32.64 -1.65 -18.16
N SER A 37 33.95 -1.44 -18.38
CA SER A 37 34.78 -0.53 -17.60
C SER A 37 34.58 0.90 -18.11
N GLY A 38 33.97 1.78 -17.29
CA GLY A 38 33.90 3.21 -17.56
C GLY A 38 34.56 3.99 -16.41
N SER A 39 35.82 4.36 -16.64
CA SER A 39 36.55 5.28 -15.75
C SER A 39 36.18 6.72 -16.09
N GLY A 40 35.52 7.42 -15.19
CA GLY A 40 35.25 8.86 -15.27
C GLY A 40 35.81 9.57 -14.04
N SER A 41 37.01 10.12 -14.17
CA SER A 41 37.64 10.98 -13.17
C SER A 41 37.08 12.39 -13.32
N GLY A 42 36.36 12.88 -12.32
CA GLY A 42 35.93 14.27 -12.22
C GLY A 42 36.37 14.86 -10.89
N SER A 43 37.49 15.57 -10.90
CA SER A 43 38.00 16.33 -9.76
C SER A 43 37.28 17.68 -9.73
N GLY A 44 36.50 17.94 -8.69
CA GLY A 44 35.94 19.25 -8.41
C GLY A 44 36.16 19.62 -6.96
N SER A 45 37.24 20.38 -6.71
CA SER A 45 37.52 20.99 -5.41
C SER A 45 36.76 22.30 -5.27
N SER A 46 35.95 22.44 -4.25
CA SER A 46 35.55 23.77 -3.74
C SER A 46 35.45 23.71 -2.22
N SER A 47 36.46 24.34 -1.62
CA SER A 47 36.58 24.62 -0.21
C SER A 47 35.60 25.74 0.17
N GLY A 48 34.73 25.47 1.14
CA GLY A 48 33.89 26.43 1.82
C GLY A 48 33.95 26.21 3.32
N SER A 49 34.81 27.01 3.98
CA SER A 49 34.89 27.07 5.43
C SER A 49 33.72 27.89 5.98
N GLY A 50 32.89 27.28 6.82
CA GLY A 50 31.85 27.97 7.57
C GLY A 50 31.77 27.40 8.98
N SER A 51 32.51 28.00 9.90
CA SER A 51 32.41 27.72 11.34
C SER A 51 31.12 28.33 11.90
N GLY A 52 30.24 27.49 12.45
CA GLY A 52 29.09 27.95 13.21
C GLY A 52 28.75 26.95 14.31
N SER A 53 29.37 27.17 15.48
CA SER A 53 28.98 26.50 16.71
C SER A 53 27.71 27.14 17.24
N SER A 54 26.65 26.36 17.45
CA SER A 54 25.62 26.69 18.43
C SER A 54 24.99 25.42 19.00
N ASN A 55 25.39 25.21 20.24
CA ASN A 55 24.83 24.27 21.20
C ASN A 55 23.36 24.65 21.45
N GLY A 56 22.42 23.74 21.24
CA GLY A 56 21.02 23.93 21.57
C GLY A 56 20.36 22.59 21.89
N SER A 57 20.52 22.15 23.13
CA SER A 57 19.67 21.11 23.70
C SER A 57 18.27 21.66 23.87
N GLY A 58 17.34 21.19 23.05
CA GLY A 58 15.92 21.52 23.17
C GLY A 58 15.09 20.27 22.97
N SER A 59 14.76 19.58 24.06
CA SER A 59 13.63 18.66 24.07
C SER A 59 12.35 19.45 23.88
N GLY A 60 11.86 19.52 22.67
CA GLY A 60 10.61 20.17 22.34
C GLY A 60 9.69 19.18 21.67
N SER A 61 8.72 18.66 22.39
CA SER A 61 7.53 18.07 21.82
C SER A 61 6.79 19.14 21.04
N SER A 62 7.09 19.27 19.76
CA SER A 62 6.38 20.20 18.89
C SER A 62 5.16 19.51 18.29
N SER A 63 4.03 19.67 18.95
CA SER A 63 2.75 19.58 18.27
C SER A 63 2.69 20.69 17.22
N SER A 64 3.16 20.43 16.03
CA SER A 64 3.01 21.36 14.92
C SER A 64 1.61 21.29 14.35
N ASN A 65 0.78 22.20 14.84
CA ASN A 65 -0.48 22.58 14.22
C ASN A 65 -0.12 23.46 13.01
N GLY A 66 -0.06 22.89 11.81
CA GLY A 66 0.25 23.61 10.59
C GLY A 66 -0.64 23.10 9.46
N SER A 67 -1.67 23.85 9.13
CA SER A 67 -2.31 23.78 7.81
C SER A 67 -1.28 24.14 6.77
N SER A 68 -0.67 23.16 6.12
CA SER A 68 0.14 23.39 4.93
C SER A 68 -0.47 22.62 3.77
N SER A 69 -0.92 23.35 2.76
CA SER A 69 -1.23 22.83 1.43
C SER A 69 0.02 22.17 0.87
N GLY A 70 0.04 20.82 0.89
CA GLY A 70 1.15 20.02 0.38
C GLY A 70 1.59 18.86 1.27
N GLY A 71 1.18 18.81 2.53
CA GLY A 71 1.44 17.67 3.43
C GLY A 71 0.41 16.56 3.21
N GLY A 72 0.87 15.33 3.11
CA GLY A 72 0.01 14.14 3.11
C GLY A 72 -0.29 13.63 4.52
N TYR A 73 -0.97 12.50 4.59
CA TYR A 73 -1.11 11.74 5.83
C TYR A 73 0.26 11.27 6.32
N VAL A 74 0.52 11.42 7.62
CA VAL A 74 1.75 10.94 8.27
C VAL A 74 1.38 10.30 9.59
N ALA A 75 1.90 9.13 9.86
CA ALA A 75 1.73 8.41 11.12
C ALA A 75 2.96 7.60 11.51
N ASP A 76 3.24 7.59 12.81
CA ASP A 76 4.17 6.67 13.45
C ASP A 76 3.35 5.66 14.26
N LEU A 77 3.52 4.37 13.94
CA LEU A 77 2.75 3.25 14.44
C LEU A 77 3.64 2.28 15.23
N ALA A 78 3.02 1.38 16.01
CA ALA A 78 3.73 0.34 16.75
C ALA A 78 4.86 0.91 17.62
N GLY A 79 4.56 1.95 18.39
CA GLY A 79 5.54 2.63 19.24
C GLY A 79 6.64 3.38 18.46
N GLY A 80 6.35 3.82 17.23
CA GLY A 80 7.29 4.56 16.37
C GLY A 80 8.22 3.67 15.53
N THR A 81 8.00 2.36 15.52
CA THR A 81 8.81 1.44 14.71
C THR A 81 8.33 1.32 13.26
N VAL A 82 7.10 1.72 12.98
CA VAL A 82 6.54 1.76 11.61
C VAL A 82 6.15 3.18 11.28
N HIS A 83 6.76 3.73 10.24
CA HIS A 83 6.43 5.05 9.73
C HIS A 83 5.64 4.92 8.43
N VAL A 84 4.54 5.67 8.31
CA VAL A 84 3.70 5.70 7.12
C VAL A 84 3.46 7.14 6.72
N GLU A 85 3.67 7.44 5.45
CA GLU A 85 3.31 8.74 4.86
C GLU A 85 2.62 8.58 3.52
N SER A 86 1.67 9.46 3.20
CA SER A 86 1.15 9.59 1.84
C SER A 86 1.95 10.65 1.08
N ASN A 87 2.62 10.21 0.02
CA ASN A 87 3.47 11.08 -0.80
C ASN A 87 2.67 11.83 -1.87
N LYS A 88 1.58 11.23 -2.32
CA LYS A 88 0.74 11.78 -3.38
C LYS A 88 -0.70 11.31 -3.21
N ILE A 89 -1.63 12.24 -3.37
CA ILE A 89 -3.07 11.96 -3.45
C ILE A 89 -3.63 12.74 -4.64
N GLY A 90 -4.43 12.09 -5.46
CA GLY A 90 -5.04 12.73 -6.62
C GLY A 90 -6.02 11.82 -7.33
N PHE A 91 -6.72 12.35 -8.32
CA PHE A 91 -7.60 11.53 -9.15
C PHE A 91 -6.78 10.47 -9.91
N GLY A 92 -7.30 9.26 -9.91
CA GLY A 92 -6.81 8.15 -10.73
C GLY A 92 -7.60 8.02 -12.03
N PRO A 93 -7.22 7.09 -12.92
CA PRO A 93 -8.05 6.73 -14.07
C PRO A 93 -9.37 6.12 -13.59
N ARG A 94 -10.40 6.17 -14.42
CA ARG A 94 -11.68 5.52 -14.09
C ARG A 94 -11.47 4.00 -13.99
N ASP A 95 -12.19 3.38 -13.07
CA ASP A 95 -12.12 1.92 -12.88
C ASP A 95 -12.79 1.16 -14.07
N GLY A 96 -12.76 -0.17 -14.01
CA GLY A 96 -13.34 -1.02 -15.07
C GLY A 96 -14.85 -0.83 -15.28
N ASN A 97 -15.55 -0.19 -14.34
CA ASN A 97 -16.96 0.17 -14.48
C ASN A 97 -17.17 1.62 -14.95
N GLY A 98 -16.10 2.38 -15.18
CA GLY A 98 -16.14 3.81 -15.51
C GLY A 98 -16.33 4.72 -14.31
N ASP A 99 -16.25 4.22 -13.09
CA ASP A 99 -16.40 5.00 -11.88
C ASP A 99 -15.14 5.84 -11.58
N PRO A 100 -15.26 7.04 -10.98
CA PRO A 100 -14.13 7.87 -10.62
C PRO A 100 -13.31 7.21 -9.50
N THR A 101 -12.00 7.41 -9.54
CA THR A 101 -11.09 6.87 -8.52
C THR A 101 -10.20 7.93 -7.92
N VAL A 102 -9.72 7.66 -6.71
CA VAL A 102 -8.59 8.35 -6.09
C VAL A 102 -7.39 7.41 -6.03
N ALA A 103 -6.24 7.90 -6.48
CA ALA A 103 -4.94 7.24 -6.34
C ALA A 103 -4.22 7.82 -5.13
N ILE A 104 -3.75 6.96 -4.23
CA ILE A 104 -3.00 7.37 -3.05
C ILE A 104 -1.70 6.57 -3.01
N THR A 105 -0.58 7.29 -3.11
CA THR A 105 0.75 6.69 -3.02
C THR A 105 1.26 6.83 -1.60
N TYR A 106 1.61 5.72 -0.98
CA TYR A 106 2.16 5.64 0.36
C TYR A 106 3.60 5.17 0.36
N THR A 107 4.40 5.67 1.29
CA THR A 107 5.67 5.06 1.69
C THR A 107 5.49 4.47 3.09
N ILE A 108 5.87 3.22 3.25
CA ILE A 108 5.87 2.48 4.52
C ILE A 108 7.32 2.15 4.85
N VAL A 109 7.80 2.57 6.02
CA VAL A 109 9.12 2.23 6.55
C VAL A 109 8.92 1.34 7.77
N ASN A 110 9.40 0.11 7.72
CA ASN A 110 9.30 -0.84 8.84
C ASN A 110 10.66 -1.00 9.52
N ASN A 111 10.89 -0.25 10.59
CA ASN A 111 12.07 -0.35 11.45
C ASN A 111 11.87 -1.34 12.63
N GLY A 112 10.72 -2.00 12.69
CA GLY A 112 10.42 -3.03 13.68
C GLY A 112 11.10 -4.36 13.37
N ASN A 113 10.79 -5.37 14.17
CA ASN A 113 11.34 -6.73 14.06
C ASN A 113 10.34 -7.74 13.46
N GLU A 114 9.15 -7.31 13.12
CA GLU A 114 8.08 -8.14 12.56
C GLU A 114 7.66 -7.67 11.16
N ASN A 115 7.15 -8.60 10.36
CA ASN A 115 6.56 -8.26 9.07
C ASN A 115 5.25 -7.48 9.29
N LYS A 116 5.04 -6.42 8.52
CA LYS A 116 3.79 -5.63 8.53
C LYS A 116 3.06 -5.78 7.20
N LEU A 117 1.77 -6.03 7.27
CA LEU A 117 0.92 -6.07 6.07
C LEU A 117 0.30 -4.67 5.85
N PRO A 118 0.32 -4.15 4.61
CA PRO A 118 -0.20 -2.81 4.31
C PRO A 118 -1.60 -2.51 4.85
N PRO A 119 -2.61 -3.41 4.78
CA PRO A 119 -3.95 -3.12 5.30
C PRO A 119 -4.03 -2.83 6.80
N PHE A 120 -3.02 -3.25 7.58
CA PHE A 120 -2.98 -3.03 9.02
C PHE A 120 -2.17 -1.80 9.44
N VAL A 121 -1.50 -1.14 8.50
CA VAL A 121 -0.69 0.06 8.77
C VAL A 121 -1.12 1.27 7.94
N LEU A 122 -1.84 1.08 6.84
CA LEU A 122 -2.33 2.17 6.01
C LEU A 122 -3.64 2.75 6.54
N PRO A 123 -3.84 4.07 6.39
CA PRO A 123 -5.11 4.68 6.73
C PRO A 123 -6.22 4.19 5.81
N LEU A 124 -7.43 4.14 6.34
CA LEU A 124 -8.64 3.81 5.59
C LEU A 124 -9.21 5.08 4.95
N PRO A 125 -9.28 5.18 3.61
CA PRO A 125 -9.91 6.32 2.97
C PRO A 125 -11.42 6.23 3.07
N GLY A 126 -12.06 7.35 3.38
CA GLY A 126 -13.51 7.48 3.46
C GLY A 126 -14.01 8.72 2.76
N GLN A 127 -15.25 8.71 2.33
CA GLN A 127 -15.97 9.85 1.76
C GLN A 127 -17.39 9.85 2.29
N ASN A 128 -17.89 10.98 2.74
CA ASN A 128 -19.26 11.11 3.31
C ASN A 128 -19.56 10.09 4.43
N GLY A 129 -18.59 9.83 5.30
CA GLY A 129 -18.74 8.90 6.42
C GLY A 129 -18.76 7.41 6.05
N THR A 130 -18.43 7.07 4.80
CA THR A 130 -18.36 5.67 4.34
C THR A 130 -16.95 5.36 3.81
N PHE A 131 -16.37 4.26 4.24
CA PHE A 131 -15.08 3.82 3.71
C PHE A 131 -15.17 3.47 2.23
N LEU A 132 -14.16 3.90 1.48
CA LEU A 132 -14.06 3.66 0.05
C LEU A 132 -13.63 2.22 -0.21
N LYS A 133 -14.17 1.65 -1.29
CA LYS A 133 -13.76 0.31 -1.76
C LYS A 133 -12.57 0.44 -2.71
N SER A 134 -11.72 -0.59 -2.74
CA SER A 134 -10.64 -0.68 -3.73
C SER A 134 -11.23 -0.65 -5.15
N ALA A 135 -10.60 0.10 -6.03
CA ALA A 135 -10.94 0.11 -7.45
C ALA A 135 -10.43 -1.17 -8.11
N VAL A 136 -11.13 -1.62 -9.15
CA VAL A 136 -10.76 -2.77 -9.97
C VAL A 136 -10.68 -2.29 -11.40
N PHE A 137 -9.55 -2.57 -12.05
CA PHE A 137 -9.30 -2.15 -13.43
C PHE A 137 -9.37 -3.34 -14.38
N ASP A 138 -9.80 -3.06 -15.61
CA ASP A 138 -9.67 -4.00 -16.71
C ASP A 138 -8.24 -3.94 -17.27
N THR A 139 -7.77 -5.03 -17.86
CA THR A 139 -6.42 -5.15 -18.43
C THR A 139 -6.06 -4.06 -19.44
N ASN A 140 -7.06 -3.44 -20.06
CA ASN A 140 -6.85 -2.35 -21.05
C ASN A 140 -6.77 -0.96 -20.41
N ASN A 141 -7.15 -0.82 -19.14
CA ASN A 141 -7.21 0.46 -18.42
C ASN A 141 -6.49 0.41 -17.06
N GLU A 142 -5.68 -0.62 -16.85
CA GLU A 142 -4.92 -0.82 -15.63
C GLU A 142 -3.76 0.19 -15.57
N PRO A 143 -3.65 1.01 -14.50
CA PRO A 143 -2.50 1.88 -14.30
C PRO A 143 -1.22 1.07 -14.15
N SER A 144 -0.10 1.59 -14.66
CA SER A 144 1.19 0.89 -14.65
C SER A 144 1.75 0.62 -13.25
N ASP A 145 1.31 1.36 -12.25
CA ASP A 145 1.67 1.22 -10.84
C ASP A 145 0.58 0.53 -9.99
N TYR A 146 -0.47 0.03 -10.63
CA TYR A 146 -1.50 -0.77 -9.98
C TYR A 146 -0.99 -2.19 -9.74
N ASP A 147 -1.02 -2.61 -8.48
CA ASP A 147 -0.70 -3.98 -8.09
C ASP A 147 -1.75 -4.48 -7.08
N PRO A 148 -2.69 -5.32 -7.52
CA PRO A 148 -3.74 -5.84 -6.64
C PRO A 148 -3.20 -6.71 -5.50
N LEU A 149 -1.94 -7.14 -5.59
CA LEU A 149 -1.28 -7.94 -4.55
C LEU A 149 -0.62 -7.09 -3.47
N ASN A 150 -0.64 -5.75 -3.57
CA ASN A 150 -0.06 -4.88 -2.56
C ASN A 150 -0.60 -5.13 -1.15
N ALA A 151 -1.87 -5.52 -1.04
CA ALA A 151 -2.52 -5.83 0.23
C ALA A 151 -1.95 -7.08 0.94
N ILE A 152 -1.37 -8.02 0.19
CA ILE A 152 -0.87 -9.30 0.74
C ILE A 152 0.66 -9.39 0.79
N LYS A 153 1.37 -8.46 0.15
CA LYS A 153 2.83 -8.40 0.21
C LYS A 153 3.25 -7.70 1.50
N SER A 154 3.85 -8.43 2.42
CA SER A 154 4.34 -7.85 3.67
C SER A 154 5.56 -6.96 3.46
N VAL A 155 5.67 -5.92 4.30
CA VAL A 155 6.86 -5.07 4.45
C VAL A 155 7.72 -5.67 5.54
N LYS A 156 8.92 -6.13 5.19
CA LYS A 156 9.83 -6.84 6.09
C LYS A 156 10.53 -5.87 7.05
N PRO A 157 11.10 -6.37 8.16
CA PRO A 157 12.00 -5.59 9.01
C PRO A 157 13.12 -4.92 8.21
N GLY A 158 13.32 -3.61 8.40
CA GLY A 158 14.29 -2.79 7.69
C GLY A 158 13.91 -2.42 6.26
N GLU A 159 12.73 -2.83 5.78
CA GLU A 159 12.28 -2.51 4.42
C GLU A 159 11.55 -1.17 4.38
N THR A 160 11.82 -0.40 3.32
CA THR A 160 11.01 0.73 2.88
C THR A 160 10.30 0.34 1.60
N ARG A 161 8.99 0.52 1.56
CA ARG A 161 8.18 0.21 0.39
C ARG A 161 7.26 1.36 0.03
N THR A 162 7.24 1.70 -1.26
CA THR A 162 6.27 2.63 -1.82
C THR A 162 5.22 1.83 -2.59
N ILE A 163 3.94 2.12 -2.34
CA ILE A 163 2.81 1.49 -3.00
C ILE A 163 1.78 2.53 -3.39
N THR A 164 1.10 2.32 -4.51
CA THR A 164 -0.07 3.11 -4.92
C THR A 164 -1.31 2.26 -4.81
N ASN A 165 -2.29 2.74 -4.06
CA ASN A 165 -3.60 2.13 -3.94
C ASN A 165 -4.65 3.01 -4.62
N TYR A 166 -5.60 2.37 -5.28
CA TYR A 166 -6.69 3.02 -5.98
C TYR A 166 -8.01 2.68 -5.29
N TYR A 167 -8.81 3.71 -5.03
CA TYR A 167 -10.10 3.55 -4.38
C TYR A 167 -11.19 4.21 -5.21
N LYS A 168 -12.35 3.56 -5.29
CA LYS A 168 -13.52 4.08 -5.98
C LYS A 168 -14.14 5.22 -5.18
N LEU A 169 -14.26 6.39 -5.80
CA LEU A 169 -14.94 7.55 -5.22
C LEU A 169 -16.46 7.43 -5.33
N GLN A 170 -17.16 7.99 -4.34
CA GLN A 170 -18.61 8.20 -4.44
C GLN A 170 -18.93 9.35 -5.41
N ASN A 171 -18.09 10.40 -5.41
CA ASN A 171 -18.12 11.51 -6.35
C ASN A 171 -16.77 12.23 -6.38
N GLU A 172 -16.59 13.13 -7.35
CA GLU A 172 -15.34 13.88 -7.58
C GLU A 172 -15.29 15.25 -6.87
N LYS A 173 -16.25 15.55 -5.98
CA LYS A 173 -16.38 16.88 -5.35
C LYS A 173 -16.15 16.88 -3.85
N ASP A 174 -16.60 15.82 -3.18
CA ASP A 174 -16.52 15.76 -1.73
C ASP A 174 -15.14 15.35 -1.24
N PRO A 175 -14.71 15.83 -0.07
CA PRO A 175 -13.42 15.49 0.50
C PRO A 175 -13.24 13.99 0.74
N VAL A 176 -12.00 13.52 0.61
CA VAL A 176 -11.60 12.18 1.06
C VAL A 176 -10.86 12.32 2.37
N VAL A 177 -11.30 11.59 3.38
CA VAL A 177 -10.69 11.54 4.71
C VAL A 177 -9.87 10.26 4.82
N LEU A 178 -8.59 10.39 5.14
CA LEU A 178 -7.73 9.25 5.48
C LEU A 178 -7.77 9.07 6.99
N HIS A 179 -8.44 8.02 7.44
CA HIS A 179 -8.57 7.68 8.85
C HIS A 179 -7.53 6.64 9.25
N GLY A 180 -6.59 7.03 10.10
CA GLY A 180 -5.54 6.15 10.61
C GLY A 180 -5.92 5.52 11.94
N GLU A 181 -5.51 4.27 12.12
CA GLU A 181 -5.64 3.55 13.39
C GLU A 181 -4.34 2.79 13.66
N ASP A 182 -3.84 2.88 14.89
CA ASP A 182 -2.71 2.06 15.31
C ASP A 182 -3.25 0.81 16.02
N LEU A 183 -3.23 -0.31 15.30
CA LEU A 183 -3.75 -1.59 15.82
C LEU A 183 -2.82 -2.23 16.85
N ASP A 184 -1.52 -1.87 16.84
CA ASP A 184 -0.54 -2.36 17.82
C ASP A 184 -0.56 -1.52 19.12
N ASP A 185 -0.99 -0.25 19.02
CA ASP A 185 -1.15 0.65 20.18
C ASP A 185 -2.47 1.47 20.04
N PRO A 186 -3.60 0.94 20.52
CA PRO A 186 -4.88 1.65 20.46
C PRO A 186 -4.93 2.96 21.25
N SER A 187 -3.94 3.24 22.11
CA SER A 187 -3.81 4.51 22.81
C SER A 187 -3.19 5.61 21.95
N ASN A 188 -2.47 5.25 20.90
CA ASN A 188 -1.90 6.16 19.91
C ASN A 188 -3.02 6.76 19.03
N LYS A 189 -3.45 7.98 19.35
CA LYS A 189 -4.51 8.66 18.61
C LYS A 189 -3.94 9.35 17.39
N LEU A 190 -4.13 8.74 16.24
CA LEU A 190 -3.74 9.30 14.95
C LEU A 190 -4.70 10.41 14.52
N LYS A 191 -4.19 11.35 13.73
CA LYS A 191 -5.00 12.44 13.16
C LYS A 191 -5.46 12.04 11.77
N ASP A 192 -6.73 12.32 11.49
CA ASP A 192 -7.25 12.23 10.14
C ASP A 192 -6.57 13.25 9.22
N TYR A 193 -6.35 12.86 7.99
CA TYR A 193 -5.94 13.76 6.93
C TYR A 193 -7.08 13.95 5.93
N ILE A 194 -7.36 15.19 5.55
CA ILE A 194 -8.44 15.52 4.62
C ILE A 194 -7.84 16.01 3.30
N TRP A 195 -8.11 15.28 2.24
CA TRP A 195 -7.82 15.69 0.88
C TRP A 195 -9.06 16.31 0.23
N ASN A 196 -8.93 17.53 -0.24
CA ASN A 196 -9.99 18.23 -0.96
C ASN A 196 -9.71 18.14 -2.45
N PRO A 197 -10.58 17.51 -3.25
CA PRO A 197 -10.52 17.55 -4.71
C PRO A 197 -10.58 19.00 -5.19
N SER A 198 -9.73 19.37 -6.15
CA SER A 198 -9.66 20.72 -6.74
C SER A 198 -9.92 20.68 -8.24
#